data_baaf08f204c1558daed5aef6ebb4e01a
#
_entry.id   baaf08f204c1558daed5aef6ebb4e01a
#
_cell.length_a   1.000
_cell.length_b   1.000
_cell.length_c   1.000
_cell.angle_alpha   90.00
_cell.angle_beta   90.00
_cell.angle_gamma   90.00
#
_symmetry.space_group_name_H-M   'P 1'
#
loop_
_entity.id
_entity.type
_entity.pdbx_description
1 polymer ?
#
loop_
_entity_poly.entity_id
_entity_poly.type
_entity_poly.pdbx_seq_one_letter_code
_entity_poly.pdbx_strand_id
1 'polypeptide(L)'
;MGESDLEVSDNNFTNMGISGNNRYPSYYGPGGRLVFVDSAIEAVNRGSTTIGIKTPDFAIISSQIKPTRPLVEPSEKIYSIDDHVGATGSGYIGDILQLIDEIRLYAQKHSITFETPIEIGSLARHISSYLHAFTIYSVRPQAASILIAGKDQTGIHLYQVDPSGTYFRGSAFVIGQSSEIALEIIQSEYRDNMSIEQAIELSNNAIEKALADKPLIATGVISMKDGKFKKL
;
A
#
# COMPACT_ATOMS: atom_id res chain seq x y z
N MET A 1 -44.63 23.65 31.55
CA MET A 1 -44.62 23.07 30.21
C MET A 1 -43.26 23.35 29.62
N GLY A 2 -42.48 22.45 29.68
CA GLY A 2 -41.15 22.02 29.71
C GLY A 2 -40.46 22.18 28.37
N GLU A 3 -39.39 22.98 28.35
CA GLU A 3 -38.33 22.90 27.36
C GLU A 3 -37.45 21.70 27.73
N SER A 4 -37.44 20.72 26.88
CA SER A 4 -36.54 19.59 26.99
C SER A 4 -35.23 19.91 26.23
N ASP A 5 -34.20 20.16 27.02
CA ASP A 5 -32.82 20.31 26.60
C ASP A 5 -32.34 19.06 25.85
N LEU A 6 -32.05 19.23 24.57
CA LEU A 6 -31.18 18.31 23.82
C LEU A 6 -29.73 18.70 24.09
N GLU A 7 -29.18 18.23 25.22
CA GLU A 7 -27.72 18.16 25.37
C GLU A 7 -27.14 17.19 24.34
N VAL A 8 -26.70 17.73 23.23
CA VAL A 8 -25.78 17.04 22.33
C VAL A 8 -24.43 16.95 23.04
N SER A 9 -24.04 15.76 23.46
CA SER A 9 -22.80 15.53 24.17
C SER A 9 -21.59 15.92 23.34
N ASP A 10 -20.95 17.04 23.72
CA ASP A 10 -19.71 17.57 23.15
C ASP A 10 -18.46 16.68 23.38
N ASN A 11 -18.63 15.46 23.92
CA ASN A 11 -17.51 14.64 24.40
C ASN A 11 -16.76 13.84 23.32
N ASN A 12 -17.21 13.84 22.06
CA ASN A 12 -16.51 13.06 21.01
C ASN A 12 -15.46 13.86 20.22
N PHE A 13 -15.44 15.19 20.31
CA PHE A 13 -14.49 16.01 19.57
C PHE A 13 -13.19 16.32 20.33
N THR A 14 -13.21 16.25 21.65
CA THR A 14 -12.03 16.51 22.50
C THR A 14 -10.93 15.43 22.37
N ASN A 15 -11.28 14.23 21.96
CA ASN A 15 -10.29 13.15 21.74
C ASN A 15 -9.58 13.22 20.37
N MET A 16 -10.02 14.09 19.46
CA MET A 16 -9.39 14.25 18.13
C MET A 16 -8.33 15.37 18.08
N GLY A 17 -7.94 15.94 19.21
CA GLY A 17 -6.96 17.04 19.22
C GLY A 17 -7.51 18.36 18.67
N ILE A 18 -8.84 18.47 18.48
CA ILE A 18 -9.52 19.70 18.06
C ILE A 18 -9.88 20.48 19.33
N SER A 19 -9.04 21.43 19.69
CA SER A 19 -9.37 22.39 20.75
C SER A 19 -10.52 23.29 20.29
N GLY A 20 -11.60 23.39 21.08
CA GLY A 20 -12.85 24.07 20.73
C GLY A 20 -12.75 25.57 20.36
N ASN A 21 -11.55 26.15 20.35
CA ASN A 21 -11.28 27.54 19.95
C ASN A 21 -10.35 27.68 18.74
N ASN A 22 -9.82 26.59 18.17
CA ASN A 22 -8.97 26.68 17.00
C ASN A 22 -9.76 26.24 15.77
N ARG A 23 -10.00 27.14 14.83
CA ARG A 23 -10.69 26.89 13.55
C ARG A 23 -9.90 25.97 12.61
N TYR A 24 -8.70 25.55 13.01
CA TYR A 24 -7.83 24.64 12.25
C TYR A 24 -7.44 23.46 13.14
N PRO A 25 -7.56 22.22 12.65
CA PRO A 25 -7.09 21.05 13.38
C PRO A 25 -5.59 21.16 13.64
N SER A 26 -5.15 20.80 14.85
CA SER A 26 -3.72 20.70 15.14
C SER A 26 -3.13 19.55 14.30
N TYR A 27 -2.07 19.83 13.55
CA TYR A 27 -1.33 18.79 12.81
C TYR A 27 -0.71 17.75 13.75
N TYR A 28 -0.32 18.19 14.95
CA TYR A 28 0.31 17.36 15.96
C TYR A 28 -0.63 17.13 17.13
N GLY A 29 -0.91 15.89 17.44
CA GLY A 29 -1.59 15.45 18.65
C GLY A 29 -0.64 15.34 19.85
N PRO A 30 -1.15 14.88 21.01
CA PRO A 30 -0.35 14.62 22.18
C PRO A 30 0.83 13.70 21.87
N GLY A 31 2.03 14.06 22.36
CA GLY A 31 3.25 13.28 22.08
C GLY A 31 3.87 13.50 20.71
N GLY A 32 3.45 14.53 19.95
CA GLY A 32 4.04 14.86 18.65
C GLY A 32 3.60 13.97 17.49
N ARG A 33 2.53 13.19 17.64
CA ARG A 33 1.98 12.31 16.61
C ARG A 33 1.21 13.10 15.56
N LEU A 34 1.34 12.68 14.29
CA LEU A 34 0.54 13.23 13.19
C LEU A 34 -0.81 12.49 13.13
N VAL A 35 -1.82 13.02 13.83
CA VAL A 35 -3.12 12.34 14.05
C VAL A 35 -3.79 11.89 12.75
N PHE A 36 -3.75 12.71 11.71
CA PHE A 36 -4.35 12.36 10.41
C PHE A 36 -3.58 11.27 9.67
N VAL A 37 -2.25 11.24 9.81
CA VAL A 37 -1.41 10.17 9.26
C VAL A 37 -1.67 8.86 9.99
N ASP A 38 -1.76 8.87 11.31
CA ASP A 38 -2.12 7.70 12.11
C ASP A 38 -3.49 7.15 11.70
N SER A 39 -4.48 8.03 11.49
CA SER A 39 -5.81 7.62 11.00
C SER A 39 -5.77 7.04 9.58
N ALA A 40 -4.90 7.55 8.71
CA ALA A 40 -4.70 7.00 7.38
C ALA A 40 -4.04 5.61 7.42
N ILE A 41 -3.06 5.40 8.30
CA ILE A 41 -2.43 4.10 8.56
C ILE A 41 -3.47 3.09 9.08
N GLU A 42 -4.32 3.49 10.02
CA GLU A 42 -5.43 2.66 10.50
C GLU A 42 -6.40 2.24 9.38
N ALA A 43 -6.67 3.12 8.43
CA ALA A 43 -7.49 2.79 7.27
C ALA A 43 -6.78 1.79 6.33
N VAL A 44 -5.45 1.90 6.16
CA VAL A 44 -4.64 0.90 5.44
C VAL A 44 -4.73 -0.46 6.13
N ASN A 45 -4.61 -0.51 7.47
CA ASN A 45 -4.68 -1.75 8.26
C ASN A 45 -6.05 -2.45 8.20
N ARG A 46 -7.10 -1.75 7.73
CA ARG A 46 -8.42 -2.34 7.42
C ARG A 46 -8.58 -2.75 5.95
N GLY A 47 -7.60 -2.45 5.12
CA GLY A 47 -7.57 -2.79 3.70
C GLY A 47 -7.34 -4.28 3.45
N SER A 48 -7.17 -4.65 2.18
CA SER A 48 -6.82 -6.03 1.80
C SER A 48 -5.43 -6.40 2.28
N THR A 49 -5.29 -7.62 2.82
CA THR A 49 -3.97 -8.18 3.12
C THR A 49 -3.18 -8.32 1.83
N THR A 50 -2.03 -7.69 1.79
CA THR A 50 -1.22 -7.55 0.58
C THR A 50 0.24 -7.81 0.94
N ILE A 51 0.90 -8.68 0.18
CA ILE A 51 2.25 -9.17 0.43
C ILE A 51 3.12 -8.89 -0.77
N GLY A 52 4.34 -8.46 -0.53
CA GLY A 52 5.42 -8.45 -1.50
C GLY A 52 6.57 -9.33 -1.02
N ILE A 53 7.12 -10.15 -1.90
CA ILE A 53 8.30 -10.98 -1.64
C ILE A 53 9.29 -10.78 -2.78
N LYS A 54 10.55 -10.58 -2.45
CA LYS A 54 11.65 -10.39 -3.40
C LYS A 54 12.80 -11.32 -3.06
N THR A 55 13.33 -11.98 -4.08
CA THR A 55 14.63 -12.66 -4.09
C THR A 55 15.61 -11.94 -5.02
N PRO A 56 16.86 -12.35 -5.14
CA PRO A 56 17.75 -11.81 -6.16
C PRO A 56 17.24 -11.98 -7.60
N ASP A 57 16.47 -13.04 -7.89
CA ASP A 57 16.06 -13.44 -9.23
C ASP A 57 14.66 -12.95 -9.63
N PHE A 58 13.79 -12.66 -8.66
CA PHE A 58 12.41 -12.24 -8.93
C PHE A 58 11.80 -11.45 -7.77
N ALA A 59 10.67 -10.79 -8.05
CA ALA A 59 9.74 -10.33 -7.02
C ALA A 59 8.31 -10.72 -7.39
N ILE A 60 7.52 -11.04 -6.36
CA ILE A 60 6.07 -11.20 -6.46
C ILE A 60 5.35 -10.16 -5.61
N ILE A 61 4.15 -9.80 -6.03
CA ILE A 61 3.20 -9.03 -5.22
C ILE A 61 1.87 -9.76 -5.27
N SER A 62 1.28 -10.02 -4.11
CA SER A 62 0.01 -10.75 -3.96
C SER A 62 -0.95 -9.96 -3.10
N SER A 63 -2.23 -9.94 -3.44
CA SER A 63 -3.24 -9.20 -2.68
C SER A 63 -4.55 -9.98 -2.61
N GLN A 64 -5.15 -9.98 -1.42
CA GLN A 64 -6.50 -10.47 -1.21
C GLN A 64 -7.50 -9.71 -2.07
N ILE A 65 -8.35 -10.43 -2.78
CA ILE A 65 -9.54 -9.90 -3.45
C ILE A 65 -10.71 -9.97 -2.47
N LYS A 66 -11.19 -8.84 -1.99
CA LYS A 66 -12.38 -8.80 -1.13
C LYS A 66 -13.64 -9.02 -1.97
N PRO A 67 -14.60 -9.84 -1.51
CA PRO A 67 -15.86 -10.02 -2.21
C PRO A 67 -16.60 -8.69 -2.31
N THR A 68 -17.31 -8.51 -3.42
CA THR A 68 -18.13 -7.34 -3.69
C THR A 68 -19.62 -7.70 -3.58
N ARG A 69 -20.49 -6.73 -3.85
CA ARG A 69 -21.92 -6.95 -3.93
C ARG A 69 -22.26 -7.86 -5.12
N PRO A 70 -23.39 -8.59 -5.09
CA PRO A 70 -23.85 -9.35 -6.24
C PRO A 70 -23.88 -8.51 -7.52
N LEU A 71 -23.47 -9.09 -8.62
CA LEU A 71 -23.41 -8.46 -9.95
C LEU A 71 -22.37 -7.32 -10.09
N VAL A 72 -21.47 -7.18 -9.14
CA VAL A 72 -20.33 -6.22 -9.21
C VAL A 72 -19.04 -7.01 -9.28
N GLU A 73 -18.24 -6.76 -10.30
CA GLU A 73 -16.91 -7.36 -10.43
C GLU A 73 -15.97 -6.87 -9.32
N PRO A 74 -15.11 -7.74 -8.80
CA PRO A 74 -14.09 -7.34 -7.83
C PRO A 74 -13.16 -6.27 -8.42
N SER A 75 -12.75 -5.32 -7.59
CA SER A 75 -11.74 -4.34 -8.00
C SER A 75 -10.41 -5.02 -8.30
N GLU A 76 -9.75 -4.59 -9.35
CA GLU A 76 -8.38 -5.00 -9.65
C GLU A 76 -7.46 -4.72 -8.45
N LYS A 77 -6.52 -5.63 -8.19
CA LYS A 77 -5.59 -5.53 -7.05
C LYS A 77 -4.13 -5.45 -7.49
N ILE A 78 -3.82 -5.97 -8.65
CA ILE A 78 -2.47 -5.99 -9.22
C ILE A 78 -2.47 -5.07 -10.44
N TYR A 79 -1.64 -4.07 -10.43
CA TYR A 79 -1.58 -3.04 -11.47
C TYR A 79 -0.25 -3.10 -12.23
N SER A 80 -0.31 -3.22 -13.55
CA SER A 80 0.85 -2.98 -14.38
C SER A 80 1.05 -1.47 -14.49
N ILE A 81 2.23 -1.02 -14.16
CA ILE A 81 2.65 0.38 -14.26
C ILE A 81 3.33 0.62 -15.60
N ASP A 82 4.32 -0.20 -15.89
CA ASP A 82 5.10 -0.24 -17.11
C ASP A 82 5.48 -1.70 -17.37
N ASP A 83 6.12 -2.01 -18.50
CA ASP A 83 6.56 -3.36 -18.84
C ASP A 83 7.42 -4.01 -17.73
N HIS A 84 8.24 -3.22 -17.06
CA HIS A 84 9.21 -3.66 -16.06
C HIS A 84 8.78 -3.40 -14.60
N VAL A 85 7.55 -2.88 -14.37
CA VAL A 85 7.08 -2.47 -13.04
C VAL A 85 5.63 -2.87 -12.81
N GLY A 86 5.36 -3.46 -11.66
CA GLY A 86 4.02 -3.67 -11.14
C GLY A 86 3.84 -3.05 -9.76
N ALA A 87 2.61 -2.77 -9.41
CA ALA A 87 2.24 -2.24 -8.10
C ALA A 87 0.96 -2.87 -7.57
N THR A 88 0.81 -2.81 -6.26
CA THR A 88 -0.41 -3.19 -5.53
C THR A 88 -0.55 -2.30 -4.30
N GLY A 89 -1.71 -2.32 -3.65
CA GLY A 89 -1.88 -1.50 -2.47
C GLY A 89 -3.00 -1.94 -1.53
N SER A 90 -2.95 -1.40 -0.32
CA SER A 90 -3.97 -1.56 0.72
C SER A 90 -4.44 -0.20 1.22
N GLY A 91 -5.72 -0.12 1.59
CA GLY A 91 -6.39 1.10 2.05
C GLY A 91 -7.63 1.43 1.24
N TYR A 92 -7.95 2.72 1.07
CA TYR A 92 -9.06 3.16 0.26
C TYR A 92 -8.77 3.01 -1.23
N ILE A 93 -9.67 2.31 -1.94
CA ILE A 93 -9.50 2.01 -3.38
C ILE A 93 -9.33 3.27 -4.22
N GLY A 94 -10.10 4.32 -3.94
CA GLY A 94 -9.98 5.59 -4.67
C GLY A 94 -8.60 6.24 -4.53
N ASP A 95 -8.01 6.19 -3.33
CA ASP A 95 -6.67 6.70 -3.07
C ASP A 95 -5.61 5.82 -3.76
N ILE A 96 -5.78 4.49 -3.72
CA ILE A 96 -4.89 3.55 -4.43
C ILE A 96 -4.90 3.84 -5.94
N LEU A 97 -6.07 3.97 -6.56
CA LEU A 97 -6.19 4.24 -8.00
C LEU A 97 -5.52 5.55 -8.39
N GLN A 98 -5.70 6.61 -7.58
CA GLN A 98 -5.04 7.88 -7.82
C GLN A 98 -3.52 7.76 -7.74
N LEU A 99 -2.98 7.00 -6.79
CA LEU A 99 -1.53 6.75 -6.69
C LEU A 99 -1.03 5.92 -7.88
N ILE A 100 -1.78 4.91 -8.32
CA ILE A 100 -1.42 4.10 -9.50
C ILE A 100 -1.36 4.98 -10.76
N ASP A 101 -2.31 5.89 -10.95
CA ASP A 101 -2.32 6.79 -12.09
C ASP A 101 -1.14 7.79 -12.03
N GLU A 102 -0.81 8.29 -10.83
CA GLU A 102 0.36 9.15 -10.62
C GLU A 102 1.68 8.41 -10.94
N ILE A 103 1.83 7.16 -10.48
CA ILE A 103 3.00 6.34 -10.78
C ILE A 103 3.14 6.12 -12.28
N ARG A 104 2.05 5.77 -12.97
CA ARG A 104 2.02 5.57 -14.43
C ARG A 104 2.43 6.82 -15.19
N LEU A 105 1.81 7.94 -14.82
CA LEU A 105 2.10 9.22 -15.45
C LEU A 105 3.57 9.61 -15.30
N TYR A 106 4.13 9.41 -14.11
CA TYR A 106 5.55 9.71 -13.85
C TYR A 106 6.48 8.80 -14.63
N ALA A 107 6.20 7.49 -14.68
CA ALA A 107 6.98 6.52 -15.46
C ALA A 107 6.95 6.86 -16.96
N GLN A 108 5.78 7.19 -17.51
CA GLN A 108 5.63 7.57 -18.92
C GLN A 108 6.35 8.87 -19.24
N LYS A 109 6.23 9.89 -18.40
CA LYS A 109 6.96 11.15 -18.58
C LYS A 109 8.47 10.93 -18.61
N HIS A 110 8.98 10.09 -17.69
CA HIS A 110 10.41 9.75 -17.66
C HIS A 110 10.84 9.06 -18.96
N SER A 111 10.09 8.04 -19.38
CA SER A 111 10.40 7.29 -20.61
C SER A 111 10.41 8.17 -21.86
N ILE A 112 9.47 9.11 -21.98
CA ILE A 112 9.40 10.04 -23.11
C ILE A 112 10.56 11.06 -23.06
N THR A 113 10.94 11.51 -21.84
CA THR A 113 11.97 12.57 -21.71
C THR A 113 13.38 12.04 -21.86
N PHE A 114 13.66 10.85 -21.33
CA PHE A 114 15.01 10.29 -21.23
C PHE A 114 15.23 9.09 -22.16
N GLU A 115 14.19 8.62 -22.88
CA GLU A 115 14.22 7.44 -23.77
C GLU A 115 14.72 6.16 -23.08
N THR A 116 14.55 6.09 -21.76
CA THR A 116 14.98 4.95 -20.91
C THR A 116 13.91 4.61 -19.89
N PRO A 117 13.77 3.33 -19.52
CA PRO A 117 12.91 2.92 -18.42
C PRO A 117 13.32 3.58 -17.11
N ILE A 118 12.34 3.95 -16.29
CA ILE A 118 12.59 4.59 -15.01
C ILE A 118 13.12 3.57 -13.98
N GLU A 119 14.04 4.01 -13.13
CA GLU A 119 14.50 3.22 -11.99
C GLU A 119 13.41 3.08 -10.93
N ILE A 120 13.30 1.88 -10.32
CA ILE A 120 12.25 1.57 -9.35
C ILE A 120 12.38 2.44 -8.09
N GLY A 121 13.62 2.73 -7.67
CA GLY A 121 13.86 3.64 -6.54
C GLY A 121 13.41 5.07 -6.81
N SER A 122 13.49 5.53 -8.06
CA SER A 122 13.00 6.86 -8.46
C SER A 122 11.48 6.95 -8.41
N LEU A 123 10.77 5.89 -8.82
CA LEU A 123 9.31 5.79 -8.64
C LEU A 123 8.90 5.82 -7.17
N ALA A 124 9.55 5.01 -6.33
CA ALA A 124 9.25 4.96 -4.90
C ALA A 124 9.47 6.33 -4.23
N ARG A 125 10.55 7.03 -4.59
CA ARG A 125 10.84 8.39 -4.09
C ARG A 125 9.82 9.41 -4.56
N HIS A 126 9.38 9.34 -5.82
CA HIS A 126 8.37 10.24 -6.35
C HIS A 126 7.06 10.11 -5.57
N ILE A 127 6.57 8.89 -5.38
CA ILE A 127 5.34 8.62 -4.61
C ILE A 127 5.48 8.99 -3.14
N SER A 128 6.64 8.74 -2.54
CA SER A 128 6.96 9.20 -1.19
C SER A 128 6.78 10.71 -1.06
N SER A 129 7.37 11.49 -1.98
CA SER A 129 7.25 12.96 -1.99
C SER A 129 5.81 13.41 -2.24
N TYR A 130 5.09 12.72 -3.13
CA TYR A 130 3.70 12.99 -3.43
C TYR A 130 2.80 12.78 -2.20
N LEU A 131 2.89 11.63 -1.52
CA LEU A 131 2.16 11.34 -0.29
C LEU A 131 2.52 12.31 0.83
N HIS A 132 3.82 12.61 1.01
CA HIS A 132 4.25 13.58 2.01
C HIS A 132 3.63 14.96 1.79
N ALA A 133 3.51 15.42 0.54
CA ALA A 133 2.84 16.68 0.22
C ALA A 133 1.38 16.69 0.68
N PHE A 134 0.66 15.56 0.60
CA PHE A 134 -0.71 15.44 1.10
C PHE A 134 -0.79 15.58 2.63
N THR A 135 0.24 15.20 3.38
CA THR A 135 0.26 15.40 4.84
C THR A 135 0.38 16.86 5.24
N ILE A 136 0.89 17.72 4.35
CA ILE A 136 1.16 19.14 4.63
C ILE A 136 0.10 20.05 4.01
N TYR A 137 -0.27 19.81 2.75
CA TYR A 137 -1.04 20.76 1.94
C TYR A 137 -2.49 20.34 1.69
N SER A 138 -2.87 19.11 2.04
CA SER A 138 -4.21 18.59 1.80
C SER A 138 -5.11 18.62 3.02
N VAL A 139 -6.43 18.53 2.75
CA VAL A 139 -7.45 18.41 3.79
C VAL A 139 -7.29 17.11 4.60
N ARG A 140 -6.80 16.05 3.94
CA ARG A 140 -6.46 14.77 4.58
C ARG A 140 -5.28 14.10 3.87
N PRO A 141 -4.47 13.30 4.57
CA PRO A 141 -3.55 12.34 3.93
C PRO A 141 -4.32 11.32 3.09
N GLN A 142 -3.67 10.77 2.07
CA GLN A 142 -4.20 9.61 1.36
C GLN A 142 -4.09 8.36 2.24
N ALA A 143 -5.20 7.63 2.36
CA ALA A 143 -5.28 6.43 3.20
C ALA A 143 -4.95 5.18 2.35
N ALA A 144 -3.75 5.14 1.80
CA ALA A 144 -3.26 4.06 0.98
C ALA A 144 -1.77 3.82 1.21
N SER A 145 -1.39 2.56 1.31
CA SER A 145 0.00 2.10 1.25
C SER A 145 0.20 1.29 -0.03
N ILE A 146 1.32 1.50 -0.70
CA ILE A 146 1.63 0.90 -2.00
C ILE A 146 2.88 0.02 -1.90
N LEU A 147 2.82 -1.16 -2.51
CA LEU A 147 3.98 -1.99 -2.81
C LEU A 147 4.32 -1.85 -4.29
N ILE A 148 5.57 -1.59 -4.60
CA ILE A 148 6.10 -1.45 -5.97
C ILE A 148 7.16 -2.53 -6.16
N ALA A 149 6.94 -3.42 -7.13
CA ALA A 149 7.89 -4.45 -7.53
C ALA A 149 8.32 -4.21 -8.97
N GLY A 150 9.62 -4.27 -9.22
CA GLY A 150 10.12 -4.04 -10.57
C GLY A 150 11.57 -4.46 -10.75
N LYS A 151 12.00 -4.40 -12.01
CA LYS A 151 13.37 -4.66 -12.43
C LYS A 151 13.94 -3.43 -13.12
N ASP A 152 15.14 -3.05 -12.74
CA ASP A 152 15.94 -2.05 -13.44
C ASP A 152 17.38 -2.55 -13.72
N GLN A 153 18.29 -1.66 -14.09
CA GLN A 153 19.68 -2.02 -14.39
C GLN A 153 20.43 -2.57 -13.18
N THR A 154 19.99 -2.26 -11.96
CA THR A 154 20.60 -2.70 -10.70
C THR A 154 20.01 -4.01 -10.16
N GLY A 155 18.97 -4.55 -10.80
CA GLY A 155 18.36 -5.82 -10.45
C GLY A 155 16.87 -5.75 -10.11
N ILE A 156 16.43 -6.69 -9.28
CA ILE A 156 15.05 -6.76 -8.79
C ILE A 156 14.89 -5.90 -7.53
N HIS A 157 13.81 -5.14 -7.50
CA HIS A 157 13.48 -4.25 -6.39
C HIS A 157 12.08 -4.47 -5.88
N LEU A 158 11.92 -4.29 -4.57
CA LEU A 158 10.65 -4.23 -3.89
C LEU A 158 10.67 -3.06 -2.91
N TYR A 159 9.70 -2.17 -3.03
CA TYR A 159 9.51 -1.01 -2.17
C TYR A 159 8.12 -1.00 -1.56
N GLN A 160 8.02 -0.50 -0.33
CA GLN A 160 6.77 -0.09 0.30
C GLN A 160 6.80 1.42 0.48
N VAL A 161 5.68 2.09 0.21
CA VAL A 161 5.47 3.51 0.53
C VAL A 161 4.20 3.62 1.37
N ASP A 162 4.25 4.29 2.51
CA ASP A 162 3.15 4.43 3.45
C ASP A 162 2.47 5.83 3.37
N PRO A 163 1.32 6.03 4.04
CA PRO A 163 0.58 7.29 4.02
C PRO A 163 1.36 8.51 4.53
N SER A 164 2.43 8.33 5.30
CA SER A 164 3.28 9.43 5.77
C SER A 164 4.21 9.98 4.69
N GLY A 165 4.34 9.23 3.58
CA GLY A 165 5.36 9.42 2.58
C GLY A 165 6.69 8.74 2.91
N THR A 166 6.77 7.95 3.98
CA THR A 166 7.97 7.14 4.23
C THR A 166 8.02 5.98 3.25
N TYR A 167 9.20 5.66 2.71
CA TYR A 167 9.39 4.50 1.86
C TYR A 167 10.52 3.62 2.36
N PHE A 168 10.35 2.31 2.16
CA PHE A 168 11.28 1.28 2.56
C PHE A 168 11.62 0.39 1.37
N ARG A 169 12.86 -0.08 1.31
CA ARG A 169 13.32 -1.13 0.41
C ARG A 169 13.61 -2.39 1.21
N GLY A 170 13.15 -3.54 0.74
CA GLY A 170 13.35 -4.80 1.47
C GLY A 170 13.12 -6.04 0.64
N SER A 171 13.23 -7.19 1.29
CA SER A 171 12.98 -8.50 0.69
C SER A 171 11.56 -8.99 0.91
N ALA A 172 10.87 -8.52 1.94
CA ALA A 172 9.45 -8.80 2.14
C ALA A 172 8.75 -7.65 2.83
N PHE A 173 7.51 -7.41 2.44
CA PHE A 173 6.60 -6.46 3.06
C PHE A 173 5.20 -7.06 3.13
N VAL A 174 4.49 -6.73 4.20
CA VAL A 174 3.08 -7.06 4.38
C VAL A 174 2.33 -5.82 4.83
N ILE A 175 1.24 -5.49 4.17
CA ILE A 175 0.37 -4.37 4.48
C ILE A 175 -1.10 -4.79 4.52
N GLY A 176 -1.93 -4.03 5.21
CA GLY A 176 -3.37 -4.30 5.31
C GLY A 176 -3.76 -5.12 6.51
N GLN A 177 -4.92 -5.74 6.44
CA GLN A 177 -5.52 -6.47 7.54
C GLN A 177 -4.63 -7.63 7.98
N SER A 178 -4.49 -7.82 9.31
CA SER A 178 -3.70 -8.91 9.91
C SER A 178 -2.25 -8.99 9.39
N SER A 179 -1.66 -7.86 9.00
CA SER A 179 -0.31 -7.81 8.42
C SER A 179 0.77 -8.35 9.36
N GLU A 180 0.62 -8.19 10.67
CA GLU A 180 1.57 -8.70 11.67
C GLU A 180 1.65 -10.23 11.64
N ILE A 181 0.49 -10.92 11.63
CA ILE A 181 0.43 -12.39 11.57
C ILE A 181 1.03 -12.91 10.26
N ALA A 182 0.67 -12.30 9.14
CA ALA A 182 1.22 -12.70 7.85
C ALA A 182 2.73 -12.45 7.77
N LEU A 183 3.23 -11.35 8.36
CA LEU A 183 4.66 -11.04 8.40
C LEU A 183 5.46 -12.07 9.21
N GLU A 184 4.95 -12.52 10.36
CA GLU A 184 5.58 -13.57 11.15
C GLU A 184 5.76 -14.86 10.35
N ILE A 185 4.74 -15.26 9.58
CA ILE A 185 4.80 -16.43 8.70
C ILE A 185 5.86 -16.26 7.63
N ILE A 186 5.85 -15.10 6.93
CA ILE A 186 6.84 -14.79 5.90
C ILE A 186 8.26 -14.83 6.49
N GLN A 187 8.48 -14.20 7.64
CA GLN A 187 9.81 -14.18 8.29
C GLN A 187 10.33 -15.57 8.66
N SER A 188 9.43 -16.47 9.06
CA SER A 188 9.83 -17.84 9.46
C SER A 188 10.20 -18.73 8.26
N GLU A 189 9.55 -18.55 7.12
CA GLU A 189 9.64 -19.44 5.96
C GLU A 189 10.41 -18.85 4.77
N TYR A 190 10.66 -17.52 4.74
CA TYR A 190 11.38 -16.86 3.66
C TYR A 190 12.81 -17.40 3.50
N ARG A 191 13.23 -17.61 2.25
CA ARG A 191 14.60 -17.98 1.86
C ARG A 191 14.97 -17.26 0.56
N ASP A 192 16.20 -16.79 0.45
CA ASP A 192 16.69 -16.07 -0.74
C ASP A 192 16.73 -16.93 -2.02
N ASN A 193 16.79 -18.27 -1.88
CA ASN A 193 16.91 -19.22 -2.98
C ASN A 193 15.59 -19.94 -3.32
N MET A 194 14.44 -19.43 -2.86
CA MET A 194 13.14 -20.02 -3.18
C MET A 194 12.79 -19.80 -4.65
N SER A 195 11.97 -20.72 -5.21
CA SER A 195 11.40 -20.55 -6.53
C SER A 195 10.21 -19.58 -6.53
N ILE A 196 9.78 -19.14 -7.72
CA ILE A 196 8.58 -18.31 -7.86
C ILE A 196 7.35 -19.02 -7.28
N GLU A 197 7.19 -20.31 -7.59
CA GLU A 197 6.08 -21.14 -7.11
C GLU A 197 6.07 -21.23 -5.57
N GLN A 198 7.24 -21.43 -4.96
CA GLN A 198 7.37 -21.45 -3.49
C GLN A 198 7.04 -20.09 -2.86
N ALA A 199 7.44 -19.01 -3.49
CA ALA A 199 7.12 -17.67 -3.00
C ALA A 199 5.62 -17.36 -3.12
N ILE A 200 4.97 -17.80 -4.19
CA ILE A 200 3.51 -17.68 -4.37
C ILE A 200 2.78 -18.53 -3.32
N GLU A 201 3.21 -19.78 -3.12
CA GLU A 201 2.62 -20.66 -2.11
C GLU A 201 2.77 -20.09 -0.69
N LEU A 202 3.95 -19.58 -0.35
CA LEU A 202 4.22 -18.92 0.92
C LEU A 202 3.32 -17.69 1.11
N SER A 203 3.20 -16.85 0.10
CA SER A 203 2.34 -15.66 0.12
C SER A 203 0.87 -16.04 0.34
N ASN A 204 0.37 -17.03 -0.40
CA ASN A 204 -1.01 -17.49 -0.29
C ASN A 204 -1.28 -18.09 1.11
N ASN A 205 -0.40 -18.97 1.61
CA ASN A 205 -0.49 -19.56 2.94
C ASN A 205 -0.48 -18.48 4.05
N ALA A 206 0.36 -17.46 3.91
CA ALA A 206 0.42 -16.36 4.87
C ALA A 206 -0.88 -15.55 4.89
N ILE A 207 -1.48 -15.24 3.72
CA ILE A 207 -2.76 -14.54 3.63
C ILE A 207 -3.88 -15.40 4.22
N GLU A 208 -3.98 -16.68 3.86
CA GLU A 208 -5.02 -17.59 4.33
C GLU A 208 -4.97 -17.76 5.87
N LYS A 209 -3.78 -17.99 6.42
CA LYS A 209 -3.60 -18.13 7.88
C LYS A 209 -3.89 -16.84 8.64
N ALA A 210 -3.43 -15.70 8.12
CA ALA A 210 -3.65 -14.40 8.76
C ALA A 210 -5.12 -14.01 8.81
N LEU A 211 -5.91 -14.43 7.81
CA LEU A 211 -7.33 -14.14 7.72
C LEU A 211 -8.21 -15.25 8.30
N ALA A 212 -7.64 -16.42 8.60
CA ALA A 212 -8.38 -17.65 8.95
C ALA A 212 -9.48 -17.97 7.91
N ASP A 213 -9.23 -17.70 6.64
CA ASP A 213 -10.13 -17.83 5.50
C ASP A 213 -9.35 -18.20 4.23
N LYS A 214 -10.05 -18.63 3.19
CA LYS A 214 -9.50 -18.91 1.85
C LYS A 214 -10.00 -17.89 0.83
N PRO A 215 -9.48 -16.66 0.86
CA PRO A 215 -9.91 -15.63 -0.08
C PRO A 215 -9.36 -15.91 -1.50
N LEU A 216 -9.98 -15.29 -2.49
CA LEU A 216 -9.33 -15.14 -3.79
C LEU A 216 -8.10 -14.23 -3.67
N ILE A 217 -7.02 -14.61 -4.32
CA ILE A 217 -5.75 -13.87 -4.30
C ILE A 217 -5.35 -13.56 -5.73
N ALA A 218 -5.06 -12.29 -6.00
CA ALA A 218 -4.43 -11.86 -7.23
C ALA A 218 -2.92 -11.78 -7.01
N THR A 219 -2.13 -12.24 -7.97
CA THR A 219 -0.68 -12.21 -7.90
C THR A 219 -0.08 -11.62 -9.17
N GLY A 220 0.99 -10.86 -9.02
CA GLY A 220 1.84 -10.40 -10.11
C GLY A 220 3.29 -10.79 -9.85
N VAL A 221 4.06 -11.01 -10.92
CA VAL A 221 5.45 -11.44 -10.87
C VAL A 221 6.31 -10.65 -11.85
N ILE A 222 7.53 -10.35 -11.43
CA ILE A 222 8.62 -9.86 -12.26
C ILE A 222 9.85 -10.71 -12.01
N SER A 223 10.54 -11.18 -13.07
CA SER A 223 11.76 -11.96 -12.94
C SER A 223 12.94 -11.34 -13.69
N MET A 224 14.15 -11.66 -13.26
CA MET A 224 15.38 -11.26 -13.94
C MET A 224 15.43 -11.80 -15.38
N LYS A 225 14.91 -13.01 -15.58
CA LYS A 225 14.94 -13.70 -16.88
C LYS A 225 14.06 -13.03 -17.91
N ASP A 226 12.82 -12.72 -17.57
CA ASP A 226 11.84 -12.15 -18.52
C ASP A 226 11.95 -10.61 -18.58
N GLY A 227 12.27 -9.98 -17.46
CA GLY A 227 12.34 -8.53 -17.34
C GLY A 227 11.00 -7.82 -17.50
N LYS A 228 9.90 -8.57 -17.59
CA LYS A 228 8.54 -8.04 -17.75
C LYS A 228 7.65 -8.44 -16.60
N PHE A 229 6.86 -7.47 -16.14
CA PHE A 229 5.85 -7.72 -15.13
C PHE A 229 4.64 -8.44 -15.73
N LYS A 230 4.18 -9.50 -15.08
CA LYS A 230 3.04 -10.33 -15.50
C LYS A 230 2.05 -10.47 -14.33
N LYS A 231 0.76 -10.37 -14.63
CA LYS A 231 -0.33 -10.79 -13.74
C LYS A 231 -0.58 -12.29 -13.97
N LEU A 232 -0.79 -13.03 -12.90
CA LEU A 232 -1.08 -14.46 -12.90
C LEU A 232 -2.57 -14.72 -12.66
#